data_6b91f609680adae587911ca3e4f2ac5d
#
_entry.id   6b91f609680adae587911ca3e4f2ac5d
#
_cell.length_a   1.000
_cell.length_b   1.000
_cell.length_c   1.000
_cell.angle_alpha   90.00
_cell.angle_beta   90.00
_cell.angle_gamma   90.00
#
_symmetry.space_group_name_H-M   'P 1'
#
loop_
_entity.id
_entity.type
_entity.pdbx_description
1 polymer ?
#
loop_
_entity_poly.entity_id
_entity_poly.type
_entity_poly.pdbx_seq_one_letter_code
_entity_poly.pdbx_strand_id
1 'polypeptide(L)'
;LHVPSFTLVSLSSDTANILKSLKDGASISDVAQNSSISLDEIKNCLLKLEDMFKKNLPPLTPNPTTDVADRITLHISNDCNLRCKYCYASGGNYKMKRSLMTTDTAKQFYDFCIHHFSHIEKIVFFGGEPCLNLNVMEYVCSLFNSYKFDDKLKDMPKFAIITNGTILNERLLKIIGTYISYITVSVDGNKEFNDYNRLDKAGNGSFDRIAKFIDTVKQIDNVTIQYESTFTKEKKKKGISRDEIASYM
;
A
#
# COMPACT_ATOMS: atom_id res chain seq x y z
N LEU A 1 4.36 15.60 10.68
CA LEU A 1 3.27 15.65 9.72
C LEU A 1 1.99 16.13 10.41
N HIS A 2 1.43 17.21 9.95
CA HIS A 2 0.10 17.66 10.37
C HIS A 2 -0.95 16.98 9.50
N VAL A 3 -1.61 15.97 10.04
CA VAL A 3 -2.52 15.10 9.30
C VAL A 3 -3.69 15.86 8.63
N PRO A 4 -4.37 16.82 9.30
CA PRO A 4 -5.49 17.54 8.69
C PRO A 4 -5.13 18.33 7.41
N SER A 5 -3.90 18.86 7.32
CA SER A 5 -3.45 19.62 6.15
C SER A 5 -2.45 18.86 5.27
N PHE A 6 -2.06 17.64 5.65
CA PHE A 6 -0.96 16.87 5.03
C PHE A 6 0.36 17.65 4.90
N THR A 7 0.57 18.63 5.76
CA THR A 7 1.74 19.50 5.73
C THR A 7 2.90 18.87 6.48
N LEU A 8 4.06 18.75 5.84
CA LEU A 8 5.31 18.38 6.48
C LEU A 8 6.02 19.63 6.96
N VAL A 9 6.36 19.65 8.24
CA VAL A 9 7.12 20.74 8.86
C VAL A 9 8.42 20.15 9.39
N SER A 10 9.53 20.79 9.06
CA SER A 10 10.81 20.51 9.69
C SER A 10 10.87 21.22 11.04
N LEU A 11 11.16 20.50 12.09
CA LEU A 11 11.27 21.03 13.45
C LEU A 11 12.73 20.96 13.90
N SER A 12 13.15 21.93 14.74
CA SER A 12 14.40 21.80 15.48
C SER A 12 14.32 20.63 16.46
N SER A 13 15.46 20.11 16.89
CA SER A 13 15.52 19.04 17.91
C SER A 13 14.80 19.43 19.19
N ASP A 14 14.94 20.69 19.62
CA ASP A 14 14.32 21.19 20.85
C ASP A 14 12.80 21.26 20.71
N THR A 15 12.28 21.80 19.61
CA THR A 15 10.84 21.82 19.33
C THR A 15 10.27 20.41 19.26
N ALA A 16 10.97 19.47 18.65
CA ALA A 16 10.54 18.08 18.57
C ALA A 16 10.48 17.40 19.94
N ASN A 17 11.46 17.67 20.81
CA ASN A 17 11.49 17.16 22.18
C ASN A 17 10.36 17.76 23.03
N ILE A 18 10.11 19.07 22.94
CA ILE A 18 8.97 19.73 23.60
C ILE A 18 7.65 19.06 23.22
N LEU A 19 7.39 18.92 21.91
CA LEU A 19 6.16 18.30 21.42
C LEU A 19 6.02 16.85 21.84
N LYS A 20 7.12 16.11 21.91
CA LYS A 20 7.14 14.73 22.39
C LYS A 20 6.75 14.64 23.86
N SER A 21 7.36 15.46 24.73
CA SER A 21 7.06 15.48 26.15
C SER A 21 5.60 15.87 26.43
N LEU A 22 5.07 16.86 25.72
CA LEU A 22 3.66 17.26 25.81
C LEU A 22 2.71 16.15 25.33
N LYS A 23 3.06 15.44 24.26
CA LYS A 23 2.31 14.28 23.78
C LYS A 23 2.28 13.13 24.79
N ASP A 24 3.39 12.94 25.51
CA ASP A 24 3.54 11.90 26.55
C ASP A 24 2.87 12.32 27.88
N GLY A 25 2.17 13.46 27.92
CA GLY A 25 1.32 13.90 29.03
C GLY A 25 1.99 14.90 30.00
N ALA A 26 3.20 15.37 29.72
CA ALA A 26 3.84 16.42 30.53
C ALA A 26 3.11 17.76 30.36
N SER A 27 3.01 18.55 31.43
CA SER A 27 2.53 19.95 31.34
C SER A 27 3.60 20.86 30.72
N ILE A 28 3.17 22.02 30.20
CA ILE A 28 4.11 23.04 29.69
C ILE A 28 5.08 23.50 30.81
N SER A 29 4.62 23.57 32.05
CA SER A 29 5.44 23.91 33.22
C SER A 29 6.50 22.81 33.49
N ASP A 30 6.13 21.54 33.40
CA ASP A 30 7.07 20.43 33.60
C ASP A 30 8.16 20.42 32.52
N VAL A 31 7.77 20.68 31.27
CA VAL A 31 8.73 20.79 30.16
C VAL A 31 9.70 21.96 30.38
N ALA A 32 9.22 23.11 30.84
CA ALA A 32 10.07 24.28 31.13
C ALA A 32 11.04 23.98 32.27
N GLN A 33 10.60 23.29 33.33
CA GLN A 33 11.46 22.95 34.48
C GLN A 33 12.54 21.92 34.11
N ASN A 34 12.25 21.02 33.19
CA ASN A 34 13.14 19.94 32.78
C ASN A 34 13.98 20.25 31.52
N SER A 35 13.85 21.45 30.96
CA SER A 35 14.61 21.91 29.81
C SER A 35 15.30 23.24 30.09
N SER A 36 16.27 23.63 29.29
CA SER A 36 16.89 24.97 29.35
C SER A 36 16.05 26.05 28.65
N ILE A 37 14.79 25.76 28.31
CA ILE A 37 13.90 26.62 27.53
C ILE A 37 12.87 27.24 28.48
N SER A 38 12.72 28.55 28.42
CA SER A 38 11.77 29.27 29.28
C SER A 38 10.31 28.95 28.91
N LEU A 39 9.42 29.11 29.90
CA LEU A 39 7.98 28.89 29.69
C LEU A 39 7.41 29.74 28.54
N ASP A 40 7.90 30.99 28.42
CA ASP A 40 7.43 31.92 27.38
C ASP A 40 7.94 31.52 26.00
N GLU A 41 9.15 31.01 25.91
CA GLU A 41 9.68 30.46 24.62
C GLU A 41 8.89 29.23 24.17
N ILE A 42 8.52 28.33 25.09
CA ILE A 42 7.69 27.17 24.78
C ILE A 42 6.31 27.63 24.28
N LYS A 43 5.66 28.55 24.99
CA LYS A 43 4.36 29.11 24.59
C LYS A 43 4.43 29.77 23.22
N ASN A 44 5.45 30.61 22.98
CA ASN A 44 5.63 31.28 21.69
C ASN A 44 5.89 30.27 20.55
N CYS A 45 6.62 29.19 20.80
CA CYS A 45 6.84 28.14 19.85
C CYS A 45 5.51 27.44 19.48
N LEU A 46 4.69 27.13 20.48
CA LEU A 46 3.39 26.47 20.25
C LEU A 46 2.42 27.41 19.51
N LEU A 47 2.37 28.70 19.85
CA LEU A 47 1.54 29.68 19.14
C LEU A 47 1.96 29.85 17.67
N LYS A 48 3.27 29.86 17.37
CA LYS A 48 3.77 29.89 15.98
C LYS A 48 3.36 28.65 15.18
N LEU A 49 3.44 27.49 15.81
CA LEU A 49 3.00 26.24 15.16
C LEU A 49 1.49 26.26 14.91
N GLU A 50 0.71 26.71 15.89
CA GLU A 50 -0.74 26.82 15.76
C GLU A 50 -1.13 27.80 14.63
N ASP A 51 -0.53 28.99 14.58
CA ASP A 51 -0.78 29.98 13.53
C ASP A 51 -0.38 29.46 12.14
N MET A 52 0.74 28.78 12.07
CA MET A 52 1.21 28.16 10.80
C MET A 52 0.22 27.10 10.28
N PHE A 53 -0.36 26.29 11.17
CA PHE A 53 -1.33 25.28 10.77
C PHE A 53 -2.71 25.89 10.51
N LYS A 54 -3.13 26.91 11.24
CA LYS A 54 -4.40 27.61 10.99
C LYS A 54 -4.44 28.31 9.63
N LYS A 55 -3.34 28.92 9.21
CA LYS A 55 -3.26 29.64 7.93
C LYS A 55 -3.34 28.73 6.71
N ASN A 56 -2.99 27.44 6.87
CA ASN A 56 -2.90 26.48 5.76
C ASN A 56 -4.01 25.40 5.77
N LEU A 57 -4.98 25.52 6.65
CA LEU A 57 -6.14 24.64 6.64
C LEU A 57 -7.16 25.15 5.63
N PRO A 58 -7.32 24.51 4.48
CA PRO A 58 -8.56 24.69 3.72
C PRO A 58 -9.71 24.29 4.67
N PRO A 59 -10.86 24.96 4.62
CA PRO A 59 -12.03 24.50 5.34
C PRO A 59 -12.23 23.03 5.01
N LEU A 60 -12.32 22.17 6.05
CA LEU A 60 -12.75 20.81 5.91
C LEU A 60 -14.23 20.85 5.48
N THR A 61 -14.45 21.15 4.23
CA THR A 61 -15.73 20.81 3.62
C THR A 61 -15.76 19.30 3.62
N PRO A 62 -16.74 18.64 4.27
CA PRO A 62 -16.95 17.23 4.05
C PRO A 62 -17.02 17.06 2.54
N ASN A 63 -16.13 16.27 1.96
CA ASN A 63 -16.33 15.84 0.58
C ASN A 63 -17.75 15.27 0.52
N PRO A 64 -18.60 15.70 -0.40
CA PRO A 64 -19.86 15.04 -0.59
C PRO A 64 -19.53 13.54 -0.68
N THR A 65 -20.24 12.72 0.08
CA THR A 65 -20.10 11.27 0.01
C THR A 65 -20.40 10.88 -1.43
N THR A 66 -19.34 10.71 -2.21
CA THR A 66 -19.52 10.26 -3.60
C THR A 66 -19.75 8.76 -3.52
N ASP A 67 -20.78 8.31 -4.19
CA ASP A 67 -21.06 6.89 -4.42
C ASP A 67 -20.19 6.31 -5.55
N VAL A 68 -19.11 7.01 -5.89
CA VAL A 68 -18.11 6.64 -6.92
C VAL A 68 -16.77 6.39 -6.25
N ALA A 69 -16.13 5.29 -6.59
CA ALA A 69 -14.79 4.95 -6.16
C ALA A 69 -13.85 4.72 -7.35
N ASP A 70 -12.80 5.53 -7.47
CA ASP A 70 -11.75 5.33 -8.48
C ASP A 70 -10.95 4.05 -8.21
N ARG A 71 -10.75 3.73 -6.93
CA ARG A 71 -9.97 2.57 -6.52
C ARG A 71 -10.39 2.07 -5.14
N ILE A 72 -10.66 0.77 -5.05
CA ILE A 72 -10.78 0.06 -3.78
C ILE A 72 -9.64 -0.96 -3.69
N THR A 73 -8.87 -0.89 -2.60
CA THR A 73 -7.80 -1.86 -2.35
C THR A 73 -8.25 -2.88 -1.33
N LEU A 74 -8.37 -4.14 -1.77
CA LEU A 74 -8.83 -5.25 -0.95
C LEU A 74 -7.63 -6.06 -0.44
N HIS A 75 -7.41 -6.01 0.86
CA HIS A 75 -6.29 -6.67 1.53
C HIS A 75 -6.66 -8.13 1.84
N ILE A 76 -6.34 -9.06 0.94
CA ILE A 76 -6.80 -10.45 1.02
C ILE A 76 -5.82 -11.40 1.73
N SER A 77 -4.60 -10.93 2.04
CA SER A 77 -3.57 -11.75 2.69
C SER A 77 -2.72 -10.94 3.66
N ASN A 78 -2.71 -11.34 4.94
CA ASN A 78 -1.77 -10.89 5.96
C ASN A 78 -0.60 -11.87 6.09
N ASP A 79 -0.15 -12.45 4.99
CA ASP A 79 1.06 -13.26 4.89
C ASP A 79 1.77 -12.99 3.56
N CYS A 80 3.06 -13.28 3.52
CA CYS A 80 3.86 -13.21 2.31
C CYS A 80 4.86 -14.37 2.31
N ASN A 81 5.13 -14.91 1.14
CA ASN A 81 6.16 -15.93 0.96
C ASN A 81 7.58 -15.35 0.84
N LEU A 82 7.72 -14.03 0.69
CA LEU A 82 9.01 -13.33 0.72
C LEU A 82 9.30 -12.68 2.09
N ARG A 83 10.58 -12.32 2.28
CA ARG A 83 11.14 -11.60 3.44
C ARG A 83 12.05 -10.48 2.95
N CYS A 84 11.49 -9.58 2.15
CA CYS A 84 12.24 -8.44 1.60
C CYS A 84 12.82 -7.59 2.74
N LYS A 85 14.10 -7.21 2.64
CA LYS A 85 14.83 -6.50 3.70
C LYS A 85 14.20 -5.14 4.07
N TYR A 86 13.58 -4.48 3.10
CA TYR A 86 12.93 -3.18 3.29
C TYR A 86 11.42 -3.27 3.59
N CYS A 87 10.88 -4.49 3.81
CA CYS A 87 9.44 -4.67 3.93
C CYS A 87 8.86 -3.95 5.15
N TYR A 88 8.09 -2.90 4.90
CA TYR A 88 7.39 -2.17 5.96
C TYR A 88 6.30 -3.01 6.65
N ALA A 89 5.77 -4.02 5.95
CA ALA A 89 4.72 -4.91 6.44
C ALA A 89 5.27 -6.13 7.20
N SER A 90 6.57 -6.16 7.57
CA SER A 90 7.20 -7.25 8.34
C SER A 90 6.96 -8.65 7.72
N GLY A 91 7.09 -8.76 6.40
CA GLY A 91 6.79 -9.99 5.66
C GLY A 91 5.29 -10.23 5.47
N GLY A 92 4.53 -9.15 5.35
CA GLY A 92 3.12 -9.14 4.94
C GLY A 92 2.12 -9.22 6.08
N ASN A 93 2.55 -9.40 7.33
CA ASN A 93 1.62 -9.56 8.45
C ASN A 93 1.46 -8.31 9.32
N TYR A 94 2.19 -7.23 9.05
CA TYR A 94 2.12 -5.96 9.80
C TYR A 94 2.28 -6.14 11.32
N LYS A 95 3.12 -7.11 11.74
CA LYS A 95 3.33 -7.54 13.14
C LYS A 95 2.07 -8.16 13.80
N MET A 96 1.03 -8.46 13.03
CA MET A 96 -0.17 -9.16 13.49
C MET A 96 -0.05 -10.68 13.25
N LYS A 97 -1.05 -11.44 13.70
CA LYS A 97 -1.18 -12.86 13.36
C LYS A 97 -1.33 -13.03 11.85
N ARG A 98 -0.58 -13.97 11.26
CA ARG A 98 -0.73 -14.31 9.85
C ARG A 98 -2.11 -14.89 9.60
N SER A 99 -2.77 -14.39 8.57
CA SER A 99 -4.12 -14.82 8.21
C SER A 99 -4.40 -14.52 6.73
N LEU A 100 -5.35 -15.22 6.20
CA LEU A 100 -5.93 -14.95 4.89
C LEU A 100 -7.38 -14.51 5.10
N MET A 101 -7.86 -13.61 4.24
CA MET A 101 -9.26 -13.23 4.23
C MET A 101 -10.15 -14.46 3.97
N THR A 102 -11.27 -14.55 4.66
CA THR A 102 -12.25 -15.61 4.43
C THR A 102 -13.23 -15.23 3.31
N THR A 103 -13.89 -16.23 2.74
CA THR A 103 -14.98 -16.02 1.76
C THR A 103 -16.15 -15.24 2.36
N ASP A 104 -16.43 -15.41 3.65
CA ASP A 104 -17.51 -14.66 4.33
C ASP A 104 -17.17 -13.17 4.42
N THR A 105 -15.94 -12.83 4.77
CA THR A 105 -15.46 -11.43 4.74
C THR A 105 -15.48 -10.86 3.33
N ALA A 106 -15.09 -11.65 2.34
CA ALA A 106 -15.13 -11.26 0.93
C ALA A 106 -16.57 -11.03 0.43
N LYS A 107 -17.53 -11.84 0.90
CA LYS A 107 -18.95 -11.64 0.59
C LYS A 107 -19.48 -10.34 1.22
N GLN A 108 -19.14 -10.06 2.48
CA GLN A 108 -19.49 -8.80 3.13
C GLN A 108 -18.91 -7.58 2.39
N PHE A 109 -17.68 -7.68 1.93
CA PHE A 109 -17.07 -6.65 1.09
C PHE A 109 -17.84 -6.45 -0.21
N TYR A 110 -18.19 -7.54 -0.91
CA TYR A 110 -18.98 -7.47 -2.13
C TYR A 110 -20.35 -6.81 -1.87
N ASP A 111 -21.08 -7.26 -0.80
CA ASP A 111 -22.37 -6.69 -0.45
C ASP A 111 -22.26 -5.19 -0.13
N PHE A 112 -21.22 -4.80 0.58
CA PHE A 112 -20.93 -3.39 0.82
C PHE A 112 -20.75 -2.62 -0.50
N CYS A 113 -19.99 -3.15 -1.44
CA CYS A 113 -19.74 -2.49 -2.72
C CYS A 113 -21.03 -2.25 -3.51
N ILE A 114 -21.85 -3.28 -3.69
CA ILE A 114 -23.07 -3.17 -4.50
C ILE A 114 -24.17 -2.32 -3.85
N HIS A 115 -24.10 -2.08 -2.53
CA HIS A 115 -25.07 -1.24 -1.84
C HIS A 115 -24.65 0.23 -1.72
N HIS A 116 -23.36 0.53 -1.76
CA HIS A 116 -22.84 1.87 -1.45
C HIS A 116 -22.24 2.60 -2.64
N PHE A 117 -21.90 1.91 -3.74
CA PHE A 117 -21.29 2.54 -4.91
C PHE A 117 -22.17 2.40 -6.15
N SER A 118 -22.29 3.49 -6.90
CA SER A 118 -22.88 3.50 -8.24
C SER A 118 -21.84 3.18 -9.31
N HIS A 119 -20.56 3.44 -9.03
CA HIS A 119 -19.45 3.14 -9.91
C HIS A 119 -18.19 2.81 -9.11
N ILE A 120 -17.49 1.76 -9.52
CA ILE A 120 -16.17 1.40 -9.01
C ILE A 120 -15.26 1.19 -10.23
N GLU A 121 -14.31 2.10 -10.45
CA GLU A 121 -13.40 1.97 -11.59
C GLU A 121 -12.52 0.72 -11.44
N LYS A 122 -11.95 0.49 -10.23
CA LYS A 122 -10.99 -0.59 -10.04
C LYS A 122 -10.99 -1.18 -8.63
N ILE A 123 -10.97 -2.52 -8.54
CA ILE A 123 -10.70 -3.28 -7.32
C ILE A 123 -9.31 -3.90 -7.42
N VAL A 124 -8.45 -3.60 -6.45
CA VAL A 124 -7.05 -4.05 -6.43
C VAL A 124 -6.87 -5.08 -5.34
N PHE A 125 -6.51 -6.30 -5.69
CA PHE A 125 -6.08 -7.32 -4.75
C PHE A 125 -4.67 -7.02 -4.25
N PHE A 126 -4.54 -6.92 -2.94
CA PHE A 126 -3.32 -6.52 -2.27
C PHE A 126 -3.11 -7.32 -0.97
N GLY A 127 -2.00 -7.03 -0.27
CA GLY A 127 -1.68 -7.60 1.03
C GLY A 127 -0.19 -7.81 1.21
N GLY A 128 0.19 -8.82 1.97
CA GLY A 128 1.57 -9.28 1.98
C GLY A 128 1.91 -9.87 0.61
N GLU A 129 1.22 -10.95 0.23
CA GLU A 129 1.18 -11.50 -1.13
C GLU A 129 -0.26 -12.00 -1.41
N PRO A 130 -1.01 -11.31 -2.27
CA PRO A 130 -2.40 -11.67 -2.55
C PRO A 130 -2.56 -13.02 -3.26
N CYS A 131 -1.56 -13.46 -4.04
CA CYS A 131 -1.61 -14.76 -4.72
C CYS A 131 -1.52 -15.96 -3.76
N LEU A 132 -1.32 -15.76 -2.46
CA LEU A 132 -1.52 -16.78 -1.44
C LEU A 132 -2.99 -17.09 -1.18
N ASN A 133 -3.92 -16.23 -1.60
CA ASN A 133 -5.35 -16.39 -1.36
C ASN A 133 -6.17 -16.39 -2.67
N LEU A 134 -5.85 -17.31 -3.55
CA LEU A 134 -6.55 -17.48 -4.83
C LEU A 134 -8.04 -17.79 -4.64
N ASN A 135 -8.41 -18.45 -3.54
CA ASN A 135 -9.81 -18.75 -3.23
C ASN A 135 -10.66 -17.48 -3.16
N VAL A 136 -10.21 -16.51 -2.37
CA VAL A 136 -10.92 -15.23 -2.22
C VAL A 136 -10.82 -14.39 -3.47
N MET A 137 -9.67 -14.36 -4.13
CA MET A 137 -9.49 -13.61 -5.38
C MET A 137 -10.51 -14.06 -6.43
N GLU A 138 -10.58 -15.37 -6.71
CA GLU A 138 -11.51 -15.95 -7.66
C GLU A 138 -12.98 -15.75 -7.24
N TYR A 139 -13.26 -15.93 -5.94
CA TYR A 139 -14.60 -15.76 -5.40
C TYR A 139 -15.12 -14.32 -5.57
N VAL A 140 -14.34 -13.31 -5.22
CA VAL A 140 -14.71 -11.90 -5.44
C VAL A 140 -14.97 -11.62 -6.92
N CYS A 141 -14.06 -12.02 -7.79
CA CYS A 141 -14.23 -11.84 -9.24
C CYS A 141 -15.52 -12.50 -9.74
N SER A 142 -15.81 -13.73 -9.29
CA SER A 142 -17.01 -14.46 -9.71
C SER A 142 -18.30 -13.82 -9.22
N LEU A 143 -18.31 -13.24 -8.00
CA LEU A 143 -19.48 -12.52 -7.47
C LEU A 143 -19.82 -11.31 -8.34
N PHE A 144 -18.84 -10.47 -8.67
CA PHE A 144 -19.06 -9.34 -9.55
C PHE A 144 -19.42 -9.77 -10.97
N ASN A 145 -18.80 -10.81 -11.51
CA ASN A 145 -19.12 -11.33 -12.83
C ASN A 145 -20.55 -11.88 -12.94
N SER A 146 -21.12 -12.36 -11.86
CA SER A 146 -22.51 -12.85 -11.80
C SER A 146 -23.53 -11.78 -11.44
N TYR A 147 -23.07 -10.57 -11.07
CA TYR A 147 -23.96 -9.46 -10.72
C TYR A 147 -24.71 -8.93 -11.96
N LYS A 148 -25.99 -8.69 -11.80
CA LYS A 148 -26.77 -7.99 -12.83
C LYS A 148 -26.67 -6.50 -12.57
N PHE A 149 -25.85 -5.83 -13.37
CA PHE A 149 -25.65 -4.38 -13.25
C PHE A 149 -26.95 -3.64 -13.46
N ASP A 150 -27.25 -2.74 -12.57
CA ASP A 150 -28.49 -1.98 -12.48
C ASP A 150 -28.21 -0.50 -12.16
N ASP A 151 -29.24 0.24 -11.77
CA ASP A 151 -29.09 1.66 -11.41
C ASP A 151 -28.20 1.92 -10.18
N LYS A 152 -27.91 0.89 -9.37
CA LYS A 152 -27.03 1.01 -8.20
C LYS A 152 -25.56 0.91 -8.61
N LEU A 153 -25.11 -0.27 -9.01
CA LEU A 153 -23.76 -0.45 -9.55
C LEU A 153 -23.87 -0.65 -11.07
N LYS A 154 -23.44 0.37 -11.82
CA LYS A 154 -23.70 0.48 -13.27
C LYS A 154 -22.79 -0.36 -14.12
N ASP A 155 -21.53 -0.55 -13.67
CA ASP A 155 -20.48 -1.13 -14.48
C ASP A 155 -19.65 -2.16 -13.72
N MET A 156 -19.12 -3.13 -14.44
CA MET A 156 -18.18 -4.11 -13.92
C MET A 156 -16.85 -3.43 -13.54
N PRO A 157 -16.39 -3.53 -12.28
CA PRO A 157 -15.08 -3.01 -11.89
C PRO A 157 -13.96 -3.74 -12.64
N LYS A 158 -12.90 -3.02 -13.01
CA LYS A 158 -11.66 -3.65 -13.46
C LYS A 158 -10.95 -4.28 -12.27
N PHE A 159 -10.46 -5.50 -12.42
CA PHE A 159 -9.67 -6.15 -11.39
C PHE A 159 -8.18 -5.99 -11.65
N ALA A 160 -7.44 -5.74 -10.57
CA ALA A 160 -6.00 -5.61 -10.59
C ALA A 160 -5.34 -6.41 -9.46
N ILE A 161 -4.09 -6.80 -9.66
CA ILE A 161 -3.27 -7.49 -8.65
C ILE A 161 -1.98 -6.70 -8.46
N ILE A 162 -1.55 -6.49 -7.20
CA ILE A 162 -0.19 -6.06 -6.89
C ILE A 162 0.51 -7.25 -6.23
N THR A 163 1.48 -7.83 -6.90
CA THR A 163 2.13 -9.09 -6.50
C THR A 163 3.64 -9.02 -6.53
N ASN A 164 4.28 -9.86 -5.74
CA ASN A 164 5.71 -10.08 -5.82
C ASN A 164 6.12 -10.98 -7.01
N GLY A 165 5.18 -11.54 -7.76
CA GLY A 165 5.41 -12.31 -8.97
C GLY A 165 6.14 -13.65 -8.77
N THR A 166 6.19 -14.20 -7.57
CA THR A 166 6.92 -15.46 -7.32
C THR A 166 6.04 -16.70 -7.32
N ILE A 167 4.73 -16.53 -7.37
CA ILE A 167 3.74 -17.60 -7.41
C ILE A 167 3.24 -17.71 -8.84
N LEU A 168 3.42 -18.87 -9.44
CA LEU A 168 2.98 -19.18 -10.79
C LEU A 168 2.38 -20.61 -10.79
N ASN A 169 1.10 -20.71 -11.10
CA ASN A 169 0.40 -21.98 -11.27
C ASN A 169 -0.81 -21.81 -12.20
N GLU A 170 -1.34 -22.93 -12.70
CA GLU A 170 -2.44 -22.95 -13.67
C GLU A 170 -3.69 -22.21 -13.18
N ARG A 171 -4.03 -22.34 -11.88
CA ARG A 171 -5.18 -21.68 -11.31
C ARG A 171 -5.04 -20.15 -11.34
N LEU A 172 -3.87 -19.62 -10.95
CA LEU A 172 -3.60 -18.20 -11.01
C LEU A 172 -3.66 -17.69 -12.45
N LEU A 173 -3.07 -18.40 -13.39
CA LEU A 173 -3.12 -18.03 -14.81
C LEU A 173 -4.55 -18.00 -15.34
N LYS A 174 -5.39 -18.98 -14.95
CA LYS A 174 -6.81 -18.98 -15.30
C LYS A 174 -7.54 -17.76 -14.73
N ILE A 175 -7.32 -17.41 -13.46
CA ILE A 175 -7.90 -16.21 -12.83
C ILE A 175 -7.45 -14.96 -13.58
N ILE A 176 -6.16 -14.86 -13.88
CA ILE A 176 -5.60 -13.71 -14.62
C ILE A 176 -6.28 -13.58 -15.98
N GLY A 177 -6.27 -14.63 -16.79
CA GLY A 177 -6.84 -14.60 -18.14
C GLY A 177 -8.36 -14.39 -18.19
N THR A 178 -9.06 -14.71 -17.08
CA THR A 178 -10.53 -14.58 -17.04
C THR A 178 -10.98 -13.22 -16.50
N TYR A 179 -10.29 -12.67 -15.52
CA TYR A 179 -10.82 -11.53 -14.73
C TYR A 179 -9.89 -10.33 -14.63
N ILE A 180 -8.57 -10.49 -14.73
CA ILE A 180 -7.62 -9.45 -14.34
C ILE A 180 -7.25 -8.59 -15.54
N SER A 181 -7.38 -7.26 -15.38
CA SER A 181 -7.01 -6.28 -16.39
C SER A 181 -5.61 -5.69 -16.17
N TYR A 182 -5.17 -5.61 -14.92
CA TYR A 182 -3.90 -4.98 -14.57
C TYR A 182 -3.12 -5.81 -13.55
N ILE A 183 -1.83 -5.96 -13.78
CA ILE A 183 -0.91 -6.59 -12.82
C ILE A 183 0.26 -5.65 -12.57
N THR A 184 0.45 -5.27 -11.31
CA THR A 184 1.67 -4.59 -10.88
C THR A 184 2.60 -5.63 -10.27
N VAL A 185 3.76 -5.82 -10.89
CA VAL A 185 4.78 -6.75 -10.42
C VAL A 185 5.89 -5.99 -9.71
N SER A 186 6.17 -6.38 -8.46
CA SER A 186 7.25 -5.77 -7.70
C SER A 186 8.59 -6.43 -8.08
N VAL A 187 9.48 -5.67 -8.71
CA VAL A 187 10.82 -6.10 -9.11
C VAL A 187 11.81 -4.96 -8.92
N ASP A 188 13.02 -5.26 -8.47
CA ASP A 188 14.01 -4.25 -8.06
C ASP A 188 15.11 -4.00 -9.10
N GLY A 189 14.83 -4.19 -10.39
CA GLY A 189 15.78 -4.08 -11.48
C GLY A 189 16.38 -5.43 -11.85
N ASN A 190 17.70 -5.50 -12.09
CA ASN A 190 18.37 -6.75 -12.47
C ASN A 190 18.40 -7.79 -11.33
N LYS A 191 18.87 -8.99 -11.66
CA LYS A 191 18.92 -10.12 -10.72
C LYS A 191 19.70 -9.80 -9.44
N GLU A 192 20.85 -9.15 -9.56
CA GLU A 192 21.70 -8.83 -8.40
C GLU A 192 20.97 -7.90 -7.43
N PHE A 193 20.35 -6.83 -7.92
CA PHE A 193 19.65 -5.85 -7.10
C PHE A 193 18.37 -6.40 -6.50
N ASN A 194 17.63 -7.19 -7.28
CA ASN A 194 16.42 -7.83 -6.81
C ASN A 194 16.75 -8.84 -5.70
N ASP A 195 17.68 -9.75 -5.96
CA ASP A 195 18.01 -10.85 -5.04
C ASP A 195 18.80 -10.39 -3.81
N TYR A 196 19.39 -9.20 -3.84
CA TYR A 196 19.93 -8.58 -2.63
C TYR A 196 18.85 -8.26 -1.60
N ASN A 197 17.67 -7.83 -2.03
CA ASN A 197 16.61 -7.34 -1.16
C ASN A 197 15.42 -8.28 -1.04
N ARG A 198 14.97 -8.88 -2.14
CA ARG A 198 13.71 -9.63 -2.25
C ARG A 198 13.97 -11.12 -2.08
N LEU A 199 14.21 -11.52 -0.83
CA LEU A 199 14.54 -12.88 -0.46
C LEU A 199 13.29 -13.67 -0.02
N ASP A 200 13.29 -14.97 -0.22
CA ASP A 200 12.29 -15.85 0.38
C ASP A 200 12.62 -16.16 1.87
N LYS A 201 11.82 -17.02 2.50
CA LYS A 201 12.00 -17.40 3.91
C LYS A 201 13.31 -18.18 4.15
N ALA A 202 13.87 -18.82 3.13
CA ALA A 202 15.11 -19.56 3.20
C ALA A 202 16.34 -18.71 2.82
N GLY A 203 16.14 -17.44 2.46
CA GLY A 203 17.22 -16.53 2.05
C GLY A 203 17.60 -16.63 0.58
N ASN A 204 16.84 -17.35 -0.24
CA ASN A 204 17.09 -17.44 -1.67
C ASN A 204 16.52 -16.21 -2.39
N GLY A 205 17.18 -15.81 -3.50
CA GLY A 205 16.69 -14.78 -4.39
C GLY A 205 15.35 -15.14 -5.06
N SER A 206 14.66 -14.11 -5.54
CA SER A 206 13.34 -14.27 -6.14
C SER A 206 13.28 -13.94 -7.63
N PHE A 207 14.34 -13.36 -8.21
CA PHE A 207 14.34 -12.81 -9.56
C PHE A 207 13.93 -13.80 -10.64
N ASP A 208 14.50 -15.00 -10.65
CA ASP A 208 14.23 -16.00 -11.71
C ASP A 208 12.75 -16.43 -11.73
N ARG A 209 12.13 -16.49 -10.53
CA ARG A 209 10.69 -16.77 -10.39
C ARG A 209 9.84 -15.61 -10.92
N ILE A 210 10.25 -14.37 -10.61
CA ILE A 210 9.58 -13.16 -11.08
C ILE A 210 9.68 -13.04 -12.60
N ALA A 211 10.87 -13.24 -13.16
CA ALA A 211 11.09 -13.21 -14.61
C ALA A 211 10.20 -14.23 -15.33
N LYS A 212 10.18 -15.48 -14.85
CA LYS A 212 9.31 -16.52 -15.40
C LYS A 212 7.83 -16.13 -15.32
N PHE A 213 7.39 -15.54 -14.21
CA PHE A 213 6.01 -15.05 -14.06
C PHE A 213 5.69 -13.97 -15.11
N ILE A 214 6.56 -12.97 -15.25
CA ILE A 214 6.41 -11.88 -16.20
C ILE A 214 6.32 -12.42 -17.63
N ASP A 215 7.27 -13.29 -18.04
CA ASP A 215 7.30 -13.87 -19.37
C ASP A 215 6.04 -14.69 -19.70
N THR A 216 5.51 -15.39 -18.68
CA THR A 216 4.28 -16.17 -18.85
C THR A 216 3.05 -15.27 -18.98
N VAL A 217 2.93 -14.24 -18.11
CA VAL A 217 1.76 -13.36 -18.11
C VAL A 217 1.74 -12.44 -19.33
N LYS A 218 2.89 -12.06 -19.88
CA LYS A 218 2.99 -11.31 -21.14
C LYS A 218 2.34 -11.99 -22.33
N GLN A 219 2.11 -13.31 -22.27
CA GLN A 219 1.42 -14.07 -23.31
C GLN A 219 -0.10 -14.10 -23.16
N ILE A 220 -0.63 -13.49 -22.10
CA ILE A 220 -2.08 -13.43 -21.87
C ILE A 220 -2.60 -12.13 -22.45
N ASP A 221 -3.55 -12.23 -23.38
CA ASP A 221 -4.20 -11.06 -23.99
C ASP A 221 -4.98 -10.24 -22.96
N ASN A 222 -5.13 -8.94 -23.24
CA ASN A 222 -5.93 -7.99 -22.46
C ASN A 222 -5.45 -7.74 -21.00
N VAL A 223 -4.23 -8.15 -20.66
CA VAL A 223 -3.60 -7.89 -19.37
C VAL A 223 -2.50 -6.84 -19.51
N THR A 224 -2.62 -5.74 -18.78
CA THR A 224 -1.58 -4.71 -18.73
C THR A 224 -0.65 -4.98 -17.55
N ILE A 225 0.65 -5.14 -17.82
CA ILE A 225 1.67 -5.32 -16.78
C ILE A 225 2.31 -3.97 -16.47
N GLN A 226 2.40 -3.67 -15.18
CA GLN A 226 3.12 -2.53 -14.63
C GLN A 226 4.20 -3.04 -13.68
N TYR A 227 5.26 -2.28 -13.53
CA TYR A 227 6.34 -2.63 -12.63
C TYR A 227 6.47 -1.61 -11.52
N GLU A 228 6.82 -2.08 -10.32
CA GLU A 228 7.16 -1.23 -9.20
C GLU A 228 8.48 -1.66 -8.57
N SER A 229 9.30 -0.70 -8.16
CA SER A 229 10.56 -0.93 -7.48
C SER A 229 10.69 -0.06 -6.25
N THR A 230 11.22 -0.63 -5.17
CA THR A 230 11.58 0.14 -3.98
C THR A 230 13.01 0.63 -4.09
N PHE A 231 13.17 1.95 -4.17
CA PHE A 231 14.48 2.59 -4.22
C PHE A 231 15.02 2.81 -2.80
N THR A 232 15.97 1.98 -2.37
CA THR A 232 16.55 2.01 -1.02
C THR A 232 17.80 2.91 -0.93
N LYS A 233 18.16 3.30 0.32
CA LYS A 233 19.41 4.06 0.57
C LYS A 233 20.65 3.26 0.17
N GLU A 234 20.62 1.95 0.29
CA GLU A 234 21.71 1.05 -0.11
C GLU A 234 21.93 1.07 -1.62
N LYS A 235 20.86 1.07 -2.42
CA LYS A 235 20.93 1.24 -3.87
C LYS A 235 21.62 2.56 -4.23
N LYS A 236 21.20 3.66 -3.59
CA LYS A 236 21.83 4.98 -3.78
C LYS A 236 23.31 4.98 -3.41
N LYS A 237 23.70 4.34 -2.30
CA LYS A 237 25.11 4.24 -1.88
C LYS A 237 25.99 3.45 -2.85
N LYS A 238 25.41 2.48 -3.55
CA LYS A 238 26.08 1.71 -4.61
C LYS A 238 26.13 2.44 -5.96
N GLY A 239 25.67 3.70 -6.03
CA GLY A 239 25.67 4.50 -7.25
C GLY A 239 24.58 4.12 -8.25
N ILE A 240 23.64 3.27 -7.87
CA ILE A 240 22.55 2.82 -8.75
C ILE A 240 21.55 3.97 -8.92
N SER A 241 21.26 4.35 -10.15
CA SER A 241 20.27 5.36 -10.48
C SER A 241 18.84 4.78 -10.60
N ARG A 242 17.84 5.66 -10.54
CA ARG A 242 16.45 5.27 -10.83
C ARG A 242 16.28 4.86 -12.30
N ASP A 243 16.97 5.54 -13.21
CA ASP A 243 16.90 5.28 -14.65
C ASP A 243 17.53 3.93 -14.98
N GLU A 244 18.61 3.57 -14.31
CA GLU A 244 19.21 2.24 -14.44
C GLU A 244 18.23 1.15 -14.00
N ILE A 245 17.52 1.30 -12.87
CA ILE A 245 16.50 0.34 -12.46
C ILE A 245 15.38 0.26 -13.49
N ALA A 246 14.90 1.41 -13.99
CA ALA A 246 13.84 1.47 -14.98
C ALA A 246 14.20 0.77 -16.29
N SER A 247 15.47 0.78 -16.68
CA SER A 247 15.94 0.12 -17.90
C SER A 247 15.83 -1.41 -17.88
N TYR A 248 15.63 -2.02 -16.70
CA TYR A 248 15.43 -3.47 -16.52
C TYR A 248 13.95 -3.86 -16.40
N MET A 249 13.02 -2.91 -16.45
CA MET A 249 11.58 -3.12 -16.35
C MET A 249 10.90 -3.04 -17.72
#